data_603098bd7a9c140d723b76e5b27f55ec
#
_entry.id   603098bd7a9c140d723b76e5b27f55ec
#
_cell.length_a   1.000
_cell.length_b   1.000
_cell.length_c   1.000
_cell.angle_alpha   90.00
_cell.angle_beta   90.00
_cell.angle_gamma   90.00
#
_symmetry.space_group_name_H-M   'P 1'
#
loop_
_entity.id
_entity.type
_entity.pdbx_description
1 polymer ?
#
loop_
_entity_poly.entity_id
_entity_poly.type
_entity_poly.pdbx_seq_one_letter_code
_entity_poly.pdbx_strand_id
1 'polypeptide(L)'
;EGALFAVCAGRALIADEPPARDGVELMRFATTRLGKDVVDLIDARISVGDRVLLDHVTWRLAPGERTGIVGVNGAGKSTLLRAIAGDVALAAGKRKVGVTVRLAVLSQEVRELEKWSDRRVIEAVEDVRAVVRFGAKELTASQLAQRLGFSGPRQQTRVGDLSGGERRRLQLTRLLM
;
A
#
# COMPACT_ATOMS: atom_id res chain seq x y z
N GLU A 1 -23.77 -15.39 14.18
CA GLU A 1 -22.51 -16.16 14.23
C GLU A 1 -21.39 -15.20 13.88
N GLY A 2 -20.59 -14.83 14.90
CA GLY A 2 -19.56 -13.81 14.83
C GLY A 2 -18.35 -14.31 14.02
N ALA A 3 -17.94 -13.54 13.01
CA ALA A 3 -16.68 -13.80 12.32
C ALA A 3 -15.54 -13.45 13.28
N LEU A 4 -14.81 -14.46 13.72
CA LEU A 4 -13.62 -14.30 14.55
C LEU A 4 -12.48 -13.76 13.68
N PHE A 5 -12.04 -12.53 13.90
CA PHE A 5 -10.84 -11.99 13.28
C PHE A 5 -9.64 -12.35 14.14
N ALA A 6 -8.81 -13.26 13.66
CA ALA A 6 -7.50 -13.49 14.24
C ALA A 6 -6.51 -12.51 13.61
N VAL A 7 -6.06 -11.53 14.38
CA VAL A 7 -4.90 -10.71 14.02
C VAL A 7 -3.68 -11.44 14.55
N CYS A 8 -2.98 -12.16 13.69
CA CYS A 8 -1.70 -12.76 14.06
C CYS A 8 -0.59 -11.75 13.79
N ALA A 9 -0.09 -11.08 14.82
CA ALA A 9 1.22 -10.44 14.79
C ALA A 9 2.27 -11.58 14.87
N GLY A 10 2.69 -12.10 13.73
CA GLY A 10 3.65 -13.19 13.63
C GLY A 10 4.92 -12.73 12.92
N ARG A 11 6.08 -13.08 13.47
CA ARG A 11 7.31 -13.15 12.68
C ARG A 11 7.03 -14.04 11.48
N ALA A 12 7.19 -13.53 10.27
CA ALA A 12 7.08 -14.32 9.07
C ALA A 12 8.02 -15.53 9.19
N LEU A 13 7.47 -16.72 9.22
CA LEU A 13 8.21 -17.93 8.95
C LEU A 13 8.70 -17.81 7.49
N ILE A 14 9.99 -17.69 7.33
CA ILE A 14 10.64 -17.72 6.03
C ILE A 14 10.49 -19.16 5.56
N ALA A 15 9.56 -19.39 4.63
CA ALA A 15 9.54 -20.62 3.87
C ALA A 15 10.79 -20.65 2.98
N ASP A 16 11.49 -21.77 2.99
CA ASP A 16 12.68 -22.03 2.19
C ASP A 16 12.41 -21.77 0.70
N GLU A 17 13.40 -21.14 0.09
CA GLU A 17 13.59 -20.85 -1.33
C GLU A 17 12.56 -19.90 -1.98
N PRO A 18 12.96 -18.64 -2.22
CA PRO A 18 12.15 -17.76 -3.03
C PRO A 18 12.15 -18.27 -4.48
N PRO A 19 10.99 -18.23 -5.18
CA PRO A 19 10.92 -18.55 -6.59
C PRO A 19 11.90 -17.66 -7.39
N ALA A 20 12.40 -18.21 -8.50
CA ALA A 20 13.36 -17.59 -9.39
C ALA A 20 13.11 -16.07 -9.54
N ARG A 21 14.12 -15.29 -9.21
CA ARG A 21 14.06 -13.85 -9.11
C ARG A 21 13.78 -13.26 -10.49
N ASP A 22 12.56 -12.83 -10.72
CA ASP A 22 12.32 -11.73 -11.64
C ASP A 22 13.18 -10.56 -11.15
N GLY A 23 13.95 -9.93 -12.03
CA GLY A 23 14.96 -8.93 -11.69
C GLY A 23 14.48 -7.63 -11.03
N VAL A 24 13.46 -7.73 -10.19
CA VAL A 24 13.02 -6.67 -9.29
C VAL A 24 13.99 -6.66 -8.12
N GLU A 25 14.97 -5.78 -8.20
CA GLU A 25 15.90 -5.52 -7.12
C GLU A 25 15.11 -5.17 -5.85
N LEU A 26 15.32 -5.94 -4.78
CA LEU A 26 14.72 -5.68 -3.47
C LEU A 26 15.17 -4.29 -2.99
N MET A 27 14.34 -3.29 -3.26
CA MET A 27 14.60 -1.93 -2.81
C MET A 27 14.41 -1.86 -1.31
N ARG A 28 15.49 -1.60 -0.59
CA ARG A 28 15.41 -1.20 0.82
C ARG A 28 14.94 0.25 0.84
N PHE A 29 13.68 0.44 1.17
CA PHE A 29 13.16 1.78 1.42
C PHE A 29 13.87 2.34 2.66
N ALA A 30 14.58 3.44 2.49
CA ALA A 30 15.06 4.21 3.62
C ALA A 30 13.84 4.89 4.23
N THR A 31 13.33 4.29 5.29
CA THR A 31 12.32 4.93 6.10
C THR A 31 12.97 6.11 6.82
N THR A 32 12.47 7.30 6.59
CA THR A 32 12.67 8.42 7.51
C THR A 32 12.26 7.91 8.89
N ARG A 33 13.02 8.26 9.93
CA ARG A 33 12.79 7.80 11.30
C ARG A 33 11.32 8.04 11.66
N LEU A 34 10.51 6.98 11.62
CA LEU A 34 9.12 7.02 12.05
C LEU A 34 9.11 7.25 13.56
N GLY A 35 8.22 8.10 14.03
CA GLY A 35 7.96 8.24 15.46
C GLY A 35 7.48 6.93 16.07
N LYS A 36 7.28 6.91 17.38
CA LYS A 36 6.83 5.74 18.13
C LYS A 36 5.45 5.24 17.68
N ASP A 37 4.57 6.16 17.30
CA ASP A 37 3.20 5.87 16.89
C ASP A 37 3.10 5.95 15.35
N VAL A 38 2.61 4.91 14.70
CA VAL A 38 2.35 4.89 13.25
C VAL A 38 0.85 5.14 13.01
N VAL A 39 0.01 4.19 13.32
CA VAL A 39 -1.45 4.34 13.30
C VAL A 39 -2.02 3.60 14.49
N ASP A 40 -2.78 4.31 15.31
CA ASP A 40 -3.53 3.74 16.42
C ASP A 40 -5.03 3.85 16.14
N LEU A 41 -5.74 2.76 16.27
CA LEU A 41 -7.17 2.71 16.49
C LEU A 41 -7.39 2.55 17.98
N ILE A 42 -8.13 3.44 18.60
CA ILE A 42 -8.35 3.46 20.06
C ILE A 42 -9.84 3.35 20.30
N ASP A 43 -10.25 2.28 20.98
CA ASP A 43 -11.66 1.98 21.26
C ASP A 43 -12.54 2.07 20.02
N ALA A 44 -12.01 1.57 18.89
CA ALA A 44 -12.57 1.79 17.59
C ALA A 44 -13.75 0.85 17.32
N ARG A 45 -14.85 1.43 16.83
CA ARG A 45 -15.97 0.71 16.26
C ARG A 45 -16.09 1.03 14.79
N ILE A 46 -16.17 -0.02 13.97
CA ILE A 46 -16.36 0.08 12.52
C ILE A 46 -17.62 -0.68 12.15
N SER A 47 -18.55 -0.02 11.47
CA SER A 47 -19.77 -0.63 10.95
C SER A 47 -19.97 -0.31 9.48
N VAL A 48 -20.70 -1.19 8.78
CA VAL A 48 -21.15 -0.99 7.41
C VAL A 48 -22.64 -1.31 7.37
N GLY A 49 -23.46 -0.27 7.23
CA GLY A 49 -24.90 -0.36 7.52
C GLY A 49 -25.11 -0.83 8.96
N ASP A 50 -25.97 -1.82 9.14
CA ASP A 50 -26.28 -2.39 10.46
C ASP A 50 -25.25 -3.42 10.95
N ARG A 51 -24.27 -3.78 10.11
CA ARG A 51 -23.27 -4.80 10.44
C ARG A 51 -22.06 -4.16 11.12
N VAL A 52 -21.80 -4.57 12.36
CA VAL A 52 -20.58 -4.24 13.07
C VAL A 52 -19.43 -5.15 12.62
N LEU A 53 -18.33 -4.56 12.17
CA LEU A 53 -17.11 -5.27 11.73
C LEU A 53 -16.09 -5.36 12.84
N LEU A 54 -15.90 -4.26 13.57
CA LEU A 54 -15.08 -4.19 14.77
C LEU A 54 -15.87 -3.47 15.86
N ASP A 55 -15.75 -3.95 17.09
CA ASP A 55 -16.42 -3.38 18.24
C ASP A 55 -15.42 -3.18 19.39
N HIS A 56 -15.27 -1.94 19.81
CA HIS A 56 -14.39 -1.52 20.91
C HIS A 56 -12.96 -2.08 20.83
N VAL A 57 -12.35 -2.06 19.63
CA VAL A 57 -11.00 -2.59 19.41
C VAL A 57 -9.96 -1.50 19.56
N THR A 58 -8.93 -1.78 20.35
CA THR A 58 -7.72 -0.96 20.38
C THR A 58 -6.60 -1.72 19.68
N TRP A 59 -6.11 -1.12 18.59
CA TRP A 59 -5.04 -1.69 17.78
C TRP A 59 -3.99 -0.64 17.44
N ARG A 60 -2.74 -0.95 17.75
CA ARG A 60 -1.60 -0.06 17.55
C ARG A 60 -0.63 -0.68 16.54
N LEU A 61 -0.41 0.01 15.45
CA LEU A 61 0.58 -0.37 14.44
C LEU A 61 1.91 0.28 14.77
N ALA A 62 2.93 -0.54 15.01
CA ALA A 62 4.27 -0.07 15.36
C ALA A 62 5.17 0.12 14.11
N PRO A 63 6.22 0.94 14.20
CA PRO A 63 7.21 1.09 13.13
C PRO A 63 7.85 -0.24 12.75
N GLY A 64 7.91 -0.56 11.45
CA GLY A 64 8.50 -1.79 10.94
C GLY A 64 7.62 -3.04 11.10
N GLU A 65 6.44 -2.91 11.69
CA GLU A 65 5.49 -4.01 11.81
C GLU A 65 4.93 -4.41 10.44
N ARG A 66 4.76 -5.72 10.25
CA ARG A 66 4.08 -6.29 9.09
C ARG A 66 2.91 -7.11 9.58
N THR A 67 1.71 -6.66 9.22
CA THR A 67 0.47 -7.29 9.67
C THR A 67 -0.30 -7.85 8.49
N GLY A 68 -0.69 -9.12 8.58
CA GLY A 68 -1.60 -9.77 7.64
C GLY A 68 -3.03 -9.79 8.18
N ILE A 69 -4.00 -9.45 7.33
CA ILE A 69 -5.43 -9.54 7.65
C ILE A 69 -6.03 -10.70 6.88
N VAL A 70 -6.51 -11.71 7.61
CA VAL A 70 -7.08 -12.94 7.04
C VAL A 70 -8.56 -13.02 7.39
N GLY A 71 -9.35 -13.55 6.48
CA GLY A 71 -10.79 -13.74 6.67
C GLY A 71 -11.49 -14.11 5.37
N VAL A 72 -12.71 -14.61 5.46
CA VAL A 72 -13.55 -14.96 4.29
C VAL A 72 -13.89 -13.72 3.45
N ASN A 73 -14.33 -13.94 2.21
CA ASN A 73 -14.79 -12.83 1.37
C ASN A 73 -16.02 -12.17 2.01
N GLY A 74 -16.09 -10.85 1.96
CA GLY A 74 -17.16 -10.08 2.62
C GLY A 74 -16.96 -9.87 4.14
N ALA A 75 -15.89 -10.39 4.75
CA ALA A 75 -15.63 -10.22 6.20
C ALA A 75 -15.33 -8.78 6.63
N GLY A 76 -15.11 -7.85 5.68
CA GLY A 76 -14.81 -6.44 5.99
C GLY A 76 -13.33 -6.08 5.98
N LYS A 77 -12.44 -6.95 5.47
CA LYS A 77 -10.99 -6.69 5.39
C LYS A 77 -10.66 -5.36 4.70
N SER A 78 -11.26 -5.13 3.53
CA SER A 78 -11.04 -3.89 2.78
C SER A 78 -11.60 -2.66 3.50
N THR A 79 -12.71 -2.80 4.21
CA THR A 79 -13.29 -1.72 5.03
C THR A 79 -12.37 -1.38 6.19
N LEU A 80 -11.79 -2.38 6.85
CA LEU A 80 -10.81 -2.17 7.91
C LEU A 80 -9.58 -1.43 7.39
N LEU A 81 -9.02 -1.85 6.24
CA LEU A 81 -7.88 -1.15 5.62
C LEU A 81 -8.22 0.29 5.28
N ARG A 82 -9.42 0.55 4.73
CA ARG A 82 -9.90 1.90 4.43
C ARG A 82 -10.11 2.74 5.69
N ALA A 83 -10.57 2.13 6.80
CA ALA A 83 -10.67 2.82 8.08
C ALA A 83 -9.28 3.17 8.65
N ILE A 84 -8.29 2.27 8.53
CA ILE A 84 -6.89 2.54 8.89
C ILE A 84 -6.33 3.67 8.02
N ALA A 85 -6.61 3.67 6.71
CA ALA A 85 -6.22 4.73 5.80
C ALA A 85 -6.90 6.08 6.12
N GLY A 86 -8.11 6.04 6.67
CA GLY A 86 -8.93 7.22 6.99
C GLY A 86 -10.00 7.52 5.94
N ASP A 87 -10.18 6.64 4.97
CA ASP A 87 -11.19 6.76 3.91
C ASP A 87 -12.60 6.39 4.41
N VAL A 88 -12.68 5.66 5.51
CA VAL A 88 -13.93 5.29 6.19
C VAL A 88 -13.88 5.81 7.61
N ALA A 89 -14.91 6.55 8.01
CA ALA A 89 -15.05 7.05 9.36
C ALA A 89 -15.31 5.90 10.34
N LEU A 90 -14.81 6.05 11.57
CA LEU A 90 -15.16 5.17 12.66
C LEU A 90 -16.56 5.50 13.16
N ALA A 91 -17.34 4.48 13.49
CA ALA A 91 -18.65 4.66 14.14
C ALA A 91 -18.48 5.13 15.62
N ALA A 92 -17.39 4.71 16.28
CA ALA A 92 -16.99 5.19 17.60
C ALA A 92 -15.47 5.03 17.77
N GLY A 93 -14.91 5.67 18.80
CA GLY A 93 -13.48 5.63 19.09
C GLY A 93 -12.68 6.68 18.34
N LYS A 94 -11.36 6.50 18.30
CA LYS A 94 -10.44 7.48 17.69
C LYS A 94 -9.40 6.77 16.82
N ARG A 95 -9.07 7.41 15.68
CA ARG A 95 -7.92 7.08 14.85
C ARG A 95 -6.85 8.14 15.07
N LYS A 96 -5.65 7.72 15.43
CA LYS A 96 -4.48 8.57 15.60
C LYS A 96 -3.41 8.14 14.58
N VAL A 97 -2.83 9.10 13.90
CA VAL A 97 -1.72 8.88 12.95
C VAL A 97 -0.52 9.68 13.41
N GLY A 98 0.65 9.07 13.37
CA GLY A 98 1.89 9.77 13.74
C GLY A 98 2.14 10.97 12.81
N VAL A 99 2.66 12.06 13.37
CA VAL A 99 2.83 13.35 12.65
C VAL A 99 3.70 13.21 11.40
N THR A 100 4.69 12.32 11.42
CA THR A 100 5.61 12.08 10.31
C THR A 100 5.16 10.96 9.38
N VAL A 101 4.02 10.32 9.65
CA VAL A 101 3.52 9.18 8.90
C VAL A 101 2.78 9.67 7.67
N ARG A 102 3.18 9.15 6.51
CA ARG A 102 2.42 9.28 5.27
C ARG A 102 1.87 7.91 4.90
N LEU A 103 0.56 7.82 4.84
CA LEU A 103 -0.12 6.57 4.46
C LEU A 103 -0.24 6.52 2.94
N ALA A 104 0.11 5.37 2.37
CA ALA A 104 -0.12 5.07 0.97
C ALA A 104 -0.95 3.78 0.88
N VAL A 105 -1.96 3.77 0.03
CA VAL A 105 -2.86 2.63 -0.17
C VAL A 105 -2.69 2.09 -1.57
N LEU A 106 -2.30 0.82 -1.68
CA LEU A 106 -2.33 0.11 -2.94
C LEU A 106 -3.72 -0.53 -3.10
N SER A 107 -4.63 0.15 -3.79
CA SER A 107 -5.99 -0.32 -3.99
C SER A 107 -6.04 -1.61 -4.84
N GLN A 108 -7.08 -2.44 -4.69
CA GLN A 108 -7.28 -3.59 -5.57
C GLN A 108 -7.67 -3.18 -6.99
N GLU A 109 -8.33 -2.04 -7.13
CA GLU A 109 -8.77 -1.50 -8.39
C GLU A 109 -7.69 -0.60 -8.98
N VAL A 110 -7.35 -0.82 -10.23
CA VAL A 110 -6.40 0.01 -11.00
C VAL A 110 -7.09 1.14 -11.76
N ARG A 111 -8.38 1.41 -11.47
CA ARG A 111 -9.17 2.47 -12.13
C ARG A 111 -8.53 3.84 -12.03
N GLU A 112 -7.79 4.10 -10.96
CA GLU A 112 -7.06 5.35 -10.81
C GLU A 112 -6.03 5.60 -11.93
N LEU A 113 -5.61 4.55 -12.66
CA LEU A 113 -4.73 4.67 -13.83
C LEU A 113 -5.48 4.99 -15.14
N GLU A 114 -6.80 4.92 -15.16
CA GLU A 114 -7.60 5.15 -16.37
C GLU A 114 -7.41 6.57 -16.93
N LYS A 115 -7.23 7.54 -16.06
CA LYS A 115 -6.97 8.92 -16.46
C LYS A 115 -5.65 9.13 -17.19
N TRP A 116 -4.74 8.16 -17.14
CA TRP A 116 -3.47 8.16 -17.87
C TRP A 116 -3.44 7.16 -19.04
N SER A 117 -4.57 6.55 -19.40
CA SER A 117 -4.64 5.47 -20.42
C SER A 117 -3.93 5.85 -21.71
N ASP A 118 -4.08 7.09 -22.16
CA ASP A 118 -3.48 7.60 -23.41
C ASP A 118 -2.07 8.14 -23.23
N ARG A 119 -1.58 8.26 -22.00
CA ARG A 119 -0.23 8.76 -21.69
C ARG A 119 0.76 7.62 -21.59
N ARG A 120 2.03 7.94 -21.74
CA ARG A 120 3.12 6.99 -21.56
C ARG A 120 3.34 6.67 -20.09
N VAL A 121 3.88 5.48 -19.81
CA VAL A 121 4.20 5.04 -18.45
C VAL A 121 5.07 6.07 -17.73
N ILE A 122 6.12 6.59 -18.41
CA ILE A 122 7.02 7.57 -17.80
C ILE A 122 6.29 8.86 -17.41
N GLU A 123 5.40 9.36 -18.27
CA GLU A 123 4.62 10.56 -18.01
C GLU A 123 3.69 10.38 -16.79
N ALA A 124 3.10 9.18 -16.66
CA ALA A 124 2.26 8.84 -15.52
C ALA A 124 3.07 8.76 -14.21
N VAL A 125 4.35 8.42 -14.24
CA VAL A 125 5.23 8.41 -13.06
C VAL A 125 5.70 9.84 -12.74
N GLU A 126 6.14 10.60 -13.72
CA GLU A 126 6.62 11.99 -13.57
C GLU A 126 5.53 12.95 -13.08
N ASP A 127 4.25 12.65 -13.39
CA ASP A 127 3.10 13.41 -12.88
C ASP A 127 3.02 13.46 -11.35
N VAL A 128 3.59 12.46 -10.67
CA VAL A 128 3.69 12.46 -9.20
C VAL A 128 4.90 13.29 -8.77
N ARG A 129 6.07 12.96 -9.30
CA ARG A 129 7.33 13.63 -9.01
C ARG A 129 8.40 13.23 -10.01
N ALA A 130 9.28 14.16 -10.38
CA ALA A 130 10.39 13.86 -11.30
C ALA A 130 11.55 13.13 -10.60
N VAL A 131 11.76 13.37 -9.31
CA VAL A 131 12.87 12.83 -8.51
C VAL A 131 12.37 12.44 -7.12
N VAL A 132 12.83 11.31 -6.62
CA VAL A 132 12.53 10.82 -5.27
C VAL A 132 13.83 10.49 -4.54
N ARG A 133 13.84 10.71 -3.22
CA ARG A 133 14.97 10.36 -2.36
C ARG A 133 14.78 8.98 -1.75
N PHE A 134 15.77 8.10 -1.97
CA PHE A 134 15.90 6.81 -1.29
C PHE A 134 17.17 6.80 -0.44
N GLY A 135 17.02 7.10 0.83
CA GLY A 135 18.17 7.26 1.73
C GLY A 135 19.08 8.41 1.30
N ALA A 136 20.36 8.10 1.05
CA ALA A 136 21.35 9.06 0.57
C ALA A 136 21.33 9.23 -0.97
N LYS A 137 20.53 8.45 -1.70
CA LYS A 137 20.49 8.47 -3.17
C LYS A 137 19.23 9.15 -3.67
N GLU A 138 19.37 9.91 -4.74
CA GLU A 138 18.26 10.44 -5.51
C GLU A 138 18.04 9.55 -6.74
N LEU A 139 16.79 9.22 -7.02
CA LEU A 139 16.38 8.47 -8.21
C LEU A 139 15.43 9.31 -9.03
N THR A 140 15.65 9.34 -10.34
CA THR A 140 14.68 9.91 -11.26
C THR A 140 13.49 8.98 -11.43
N ALA A 141 12.37 9.50 -11.91
CA ALA A 141 11.19 8.73 -12.26
C ALA A 141 11.54 7.55 -13.18
N SER A 142 12.36 7.79 -14.21
CA SER A 142 12.82 6.77 -15.16
C SER A 142 13.65 5.66 -14.47
N GLN A 143 14.57 6.04 -13.58
CA GLN A 143 15.39 5.07 -12.85
C GLN A 143 14.55 4.21 -11.89
N LEU A 144 13.56 4.82 -11.21
CA LEU A 144 12.64 4.08 -10.35
C LEU A 144 11.76 3.14 -11.18
N ALA A 145 11.18 3.62 -12.28
CA ALA A 145 10.38 2.80 -13.18
C ALA A 145 11.19 1.62 -13.73
N GLN A 146 12.47 1.83 -14.11
CA GLN A 146 13.36 0.76 -14.56
C GLN A 146 13.58 -0.31 -13.50
N ARG A 147 13.82 0.08 -12.25
CA ARG A 147 13.99 -0.85 -11.12
C ARG A 147 12.73 -1.67 -10.84
N LEU A 148 11.56 -1.12 -11.14
CA LEU A 148 10.27 -1.79 -11.00
C LEU A 148 9.81 -2.54 -12.26
N GLY A 149 10.76 -2.78 -13.19
CA GLY A 149 10.55 -3.66 -14.34
C GLY A 149 10.00 -2.95 -15.59
N PHE A 150 10.05 -1.61 -15.65
CA PHE A 150 9.79 -0.86 -16.88
C PHE A 150 11.11 -0.49 -17.55
N SER A 151 11.59 -1.32 -18.49
CA SER A 151 12.75 -0.99 -19.33
C SER A 151 12.52 0.29 -20.14
N GLY A 152 13.57 0.90 -20.66
CA GLY A 152 13.46 2.14 -21.44
C GLY A 152 12.37 2.12 -22.52
N PRO A 153 12.32 1.13 -23.43
CA PRO A 153 11.23 1.02 -24.40
C PRO A 153 9.85 0.85 -23.74
N ARG A 154 9.78 0.10 -22.65
CA ARG A 154 8.51 -0.15 -21.94
C ARG A 154 7.97 1.11 -21.22
N GLN A 155 8.85 2.04 -20.83
CA GLN A 155 8.46 3.33 -20.29
C GLN A 155 7.74 4.23 -21.32
N GLN A 156 7.97 3.99 -22.60
CA GLN A 156 7.33 4.71 -23.71
C GLN A 156 5.97 4.10 -24.13
N THR A 157 5.60 2.94 -23.59
CA THR A 157 4.31 2.29 -23.85
C THR A 157 3.18 3.10 -23.21
N ARG A 158 2.02 3.13 -23.85
CA ARG A 158 0.81 3.74 -23.26
C ARG A 158 0.33 2.93 -22.06
N VAL A 159 -0.16 3.62 -21.05
CA VAL A 159 -0.70 2.97 -19.84
C VAL A 159 -1.87 2.06 -20.16
N GLY A 160 -2.69 2.43 -21.15
CA GLY A 160 -3.80 1.62 -21.65
C GLY A 160 -3.38 0.25 -22.21
N ASP A 161 -2.16 0.15 -22.76
CA ASP A 161 -1.64 -1.07 -23.39
C ASP A 161 -0.93 -2.00 -22.39
N LEU A 162 -0.88 -1.63 -21.11
CA LEU A 162 -0.25 -2.43 -20.08
C LEU A 162 -1.14 -3.62 -19.68
N SER A 163 -0.51 -4.76 -19.44
CA SER A 163 -1.15 -5.90 -18.79
C SER A 163 -1.57 -5.57 -17.34
N GLY A 164 -2.47 -6.36 -16.77
CA GLY A 164 -2.92 -6.17 -15.39
C GLY A 164 -1.77 -6.15 -14.37
N GLY A 165 -0.78 -7.04 -14.54
CA GLY A 165 0.41 -7.08 -13.70
C GLY A 165 1.30 -5.84 -13.84
N GLU A 166 1.45 -5.32 -15.06
CA GLU A 166 2.20 -4.08 -15.33
C GLU A 166 1.47 -2.86 -14.75
N ARG A 167 0.14 -2.79 -14.88
CA ARG A 167 -0.66 -1.73 -14.25
C ARG A 167 -0.46 -1.73 -12.73
N ARG A 168 -0.42 -2.91 -12.11
CA ARG A 168 -0.13 -3.05 -10.67
C ARG A 168 1.26 -2.51 -10.32
N ARG A 169 2.27 -2.86 -11.11
CA ARG A 169 3.64 -2.34 -10.91
C ARG A 169 3.70 -0.83 -11.10
N LEU A 170 2.98 -0.29 -12.09
CA LEU A 170 2.90 1.16 -12.31
C LEU A 170 2.24 1.86 -11.12
N GLN A 171 1.14 1.31 -10.59
CA GLN A 171 0.48 1.82 -9.40
C GLN A 171 1.45 1.87 -8.21
N LEU A 172 2.20 0.77 -7.98
CA LEU A 172 3.24 0.74 -6.95
C LEU A 172 4.35 1.78 -7.22
N THR A 173 4.81 1.90 -8.46
CA THR A 173 5.83 2.89 -8.86
C THR A 173 5.38 4.30 -8.48
N ARG A 174 4.13 4.64 -8.78
CA ARG A 174 3.55 5.95 -8.45
C ARG A 174 3.44 6.21 -6.94
N LEU A 175 3.11 5.17 -6.16
CA LEU A 175 3.05 5.29 -4.70
C LEU A 175 4.43 5.51 -4.06
N LEU A 176 5.50 5.09 -4.73
CA LEU A 176 6.87 5.20 -4.25
C LEU A 176 7.53 6.53 -4.65
N MET A 177 6.93 7.28 -5.57
CA MET A 177 7.34 8.63 -5.95
C MET A 177 6.85 9.68 -4.96
#